data_8257e58a8d42f7e13a12994dc09576ef
#
_entry.id   8257e58a8d42f7e13a12994dc09576ef
#
_cell.length_a   1.000
_cell.length_b   1.000
_cell.length_c   1.000
_cell.angle_alpha   90.00
_cell.angle_beta   90.00
_cell.angle_gamma   90.00
#
_symmetry.space_group_name_H-M   'P 1'
#
loop_
_entity.id
_entity.type
_entity.pdbx_description
1 polymer ?
#
loop_
_entity_poly.entity_id
_entity_poly.type
_entity_poly.pdbx_seq_one_letter_code
_entity_poly.pdbx_strand_id
1 'polypeptide(L)'
;MCGMRIASGILAADIVATAAVAPVAAVASQHPSGTPASRHPSETVSPLLKQPLPNVKGKTFTSEIVYFPPDARAAPHRHGSAFVYAYVLEGTVRSQLAGEPVRTYHQGQNWAEPPGAHHLLTENTSRTKPAKLLVIFISNTGAKLKINDQPK
;
A
#
# COMPACT_ATOMS: atom_id res chain seq x y z
N MET A 1 69.09 3.77 -69.79
CA MET A 1 70.38 3.55 -69.12
C MET A 1 70.03 3.07 -67.69
N CYS A 2 70.33 1.81 -67.51
CA CYS A 2 71.22 1.31 -66.46
C CYS A 2 70.72 1.75 -65.05
N GLY A 3 70.40 0.99 -64.15
CA GLY A 3 70.77 -0.35 -63.83
C GLY A 3 70.58 -0.57 -62.32
N MET A 4 70.40 -1.69 -61.98
CA MET A 4 70.91 -2.39 -60.77
C MET A 4 69.95 -2.70 -59.63
N ARG A 5 69.76 -3.99 -59.55
CA ARG A 5 69.12 -4.73 -58.45
C ARG A 5 70.02 -4.74 -57.22
N ILE A 6 69.42 -4.71 -56.04
CA ILE A 6 69.93 -5.47 -54.86
C ILE A 6 68.76 -6.03 -54.09
N ALA A 7 68.76 -7.36 -53.92
CA ALA A 7 67.92 -8.12 -53.00
C ALA A 7 68.54 -8.08 -51.60
N SER A 8 67.74 -7.96 -50.60
CA SER A 8 68.11 -8.37 -49.24
C SER A 8 66.86 -8.88 -48.52
N GLY A 9 66.92 -10.15 -48.22
CA GLY A 9 65.90 -10.82 -47.45
C GLY A 9 65.94 -10.43 -45.95
N ILE A 10 64.80 -10.41 -45.36
CA ILE A 10 64.66 -10.34 -43.90
C ILE A 10 63.76 -11.47 -43.47
N LEU A 11 64.28 -12.28 -42.55
CA LEU A 11 63.60 -13.37 -41.86
C LEU A 11 62.32 -12.87 -41.18
N ALA A 12 61.25 -13.57 -41.42
CA ALA A 12 60.04 -13.46 -40.61
C ALA A 12 60.22 -14.29 -39.35
N ALA A 13 60.14 -13.66 -38.20
CA ALA A 13 60.03 -14.32 -36.91
C ALA A 13 58.52 -14.44 -36.56
N ASP A 14 58.00 -15.65 -36.59
CA ASP A 14 56.64 -15.94 -36.14
C ASP A 14 56.55 -15.80 -34.62
N ILE A 15 55.86 -14.77 -34.17
CA ILE A 15 55.48 -14.66 -32.76
C ILE A 15 54.11 -15.31 -32.61
N VAL A 16 54.10 -16.52 -32.07
CA VAL A 16 52.84 -17.18 -31.64
C VAL A 16 52.38 -16.52 -30.36
N ALA A 17 51.41 -15.63 -30.49
CA ALA A 17 50.71 -15.08 -29.32
C ALA A 17 49.64 -16.10 -28.83
N THR A 18 49.95 -16.82 -27.77
CA THR A 18 48.96 -17.60 -27.06
C THR A 18 48.03 -16.68 -26.27
N ALA A 19 46.83 -16.48 -26.80
CA ALA A 19 45.76 -15.76 -26.07
C ALA A 19 45.23 -16.67 -24.92
N ALA A 20 45.56 -16.30 -23.71
CA ALA A 20 44.94 -16.91 -22.50
C ALA A 20 43.49 -16.47 -22.42
N VAL A 21 42.57 -17.38 -22.70
CA VAL A 21 41.12 -17.18 -22.44
C VAL A 21 40.90 -17.36 -20.96
N ALA A 22 40.68 -16.25 -20.25
CA ALA A 22 40.22 -16.32 -18.85
C ALA A 22 38.74 -16.75 -18.82
N PRO A 23 38.35 -17.68 -17.92
CA PRO A 23 36.95 -18.03 -17.78
C PRO A 23 36.16 -16.83 -17.21
N VAL A 24 35.18 -16.33 -17.96
CA VAL A 24 34.20 -15.38 -17.46
C VAL A 24 33.35 -16.10 -16.44
N ALA A 25 33.54 -15.80 -15.17
CA ALA A 25 32.67 -16.29 -14.11
C ALA A 25 31.26 -15.67 -14.37
N ALA A 26 30.32 -16.55 -14.69
CA ALA A 26 28.92 -16.18 -14.78
C ALA A 26 28.45 -15.74 -13.38
N VAL A 27 28.27 -14.45 -13.18
CA VAL A 27 27.60 -13.91 -12.00
C VAL A 27 26.14 -14.32 -12.14
N ALA A 28 25.73 -15.35 -11.42
CA ALA A 28 24.33 -15.71 -11.29
C ALA A 28 23.62 -14.55 -10.57
N SER A 29 22.89 -13.75 -11.33
CA SER A 29 21.98 -12.76 -10.78
C SER A 29 20.90 -13.50 -10.00
N GLN A 30 21.06 -13.55 -8.68
CA GLN A 30 20.01 -14.00 -7.79
C GLN A 30 18.92 -12.93 -7.80
N HIS A 31 17.91 -13.12 -8.66
CA HIS A 31 16.66 -12.39 -8.54
C HIS A 31 16.03 -12.85 -7.22
N PRO A 32 15.73 -11.95 -6.28
CA PRO A 32 14.93 -12.31 -5.14
C PRO A 32 13.55 -12.69 -5.67
N SER A 33 13.25 -13.98 -5.68
CA SER A 33 11.92 -14.51 -5.96
C SER A 33 11.00 -14.24 -4.76
N GLY A 34 10.84 -12.94 -4.45
CA GLY A 34 9.76 -12.48 -3.60
C GLY A 34 8.53 -12.39 -4.47
N THR A 35 7.64 -13.38 -4.40
CA THR A 35 6.28 -13.22 -4.89
C THR A 35 5.74 -11.97 -4.25
N PRO A 36 5.34 -10.92 -5.00
CA PRO A 36 4.76 -9.74 -4.40
C PRO A 36 3.49 -10.19 -3.69
N ALA A 37 3.48 -10.08 -2.35
CA ALA A 37 2.27 -10.27 -1.60
C ALA A 37 1.22 -9.36 -2.26
N SER A 38 0.12 -9.93 -2.73
CA SER A 38 -0.99 -9.21 -3.37
C SER A 38 -1.49 -8.17 -2.37
N ARG A 39 -0.99 -6.94 -2.47
CA ARG A 39 -1.46 -5.84 -1.65
C ARG A 39 -2.79 -5.39 -2.24
N HIS A 40 -3.85 -5.59 -1.45
CA HIS A 40 -5.13 -4.96 -1.77
C HIS A 40 -4.94 -3.44 -1.89
N PRO A 41 -5.64 -2.76 -2.81
CA PRO A 41 -5.69 -1.32 -2.82
C PRO A 41 -6.11 -0.78 -1.44
N SER A 42 -5.59 0.37 -1.05
CA SER A 42 -6.02 1.05 0.17
C SER A 42 -7.23 1.93 -0.10
N GLU A 43 -7.94 2.27 0.97
CA GLU A 43 -8.96 3.32 0.95
C GLU A 43 -8.36 4.70 0.76
N THR A 44 -9.17 5.65 0.31
CA THR A 44 -8.88 7.08 0.33
C THR A 44 -9.88 7.83 1.17
N VAL A 45 -9.43 8.90 1.83
CA VAL A 45 -10.23 9.69 2.77
C VAL A 45 -10.35 11.12 2.27
N SER A 46 -11.58 11.65 2.26
CA SER A 46 -11.89 13.03 1.91
C SER A 46 -12.62 13.70 3.09
N PRO A 47 -11.96 14.61 3.80
CA PRO A 47 -12.60 15.34 4.91
C PRO A 47 -13.78 16.19 4.42
N LEU A 48 -14.87 16.22 5.19
CA LEU A 48 -16.05 17.05 4.95
C LEU A 48 -16.15 18.21 5.94
N LEU A 49 -16.11 17.89 7.25
CA LEU A 49 -16.25 18.88 8.31
C LEU A 49 -15.41 18.47 9.52
N LYS A 50 -14.77 19.45 10.13
CA LYS A 50 -14.15 19.31 11.46
C LYS A 50 -14.56 20.51 12.30
N GLN A 51 -15.33 20.24 13.37
CA GLN A 51 -15.95 21.29 14.18
C GLN A 51 -15.84 20.94 15.67
N PRO A 52 -15.20 21.80 16.50
CA PRO A 52 -15.35 21.66 17.95
C PRO A 52 -16.82 21.72 18.34
N LEU A 53 -17.24 20.84 19.25
CA LEU A 53 -18.63 20.82 19.72
C LEU A 53 -18.83 21.93 20.75
N PRO A 54 -19.73 22.93 20.47
CA PRO A 54 -19.90 24.05 21.37
C PRO A 54 -20.56 23.67 22.70
N ASN A 55 -21.33 22.59 22.70
CA ASN A 55 -22.08 22.09 23.85
C ASN A 55 -21.37 20.96 24.61
N VAL A 56 -20.18 20.48 24.14
CA VAL A 56 -19.39 19.45 24.81
C VAL A 56 -17.94 19.84 24.81
N LYS A 57 -17.52 20.47 25.91
CA LYS A 57 -16.13 20.97 26.06
C LYS A 57 -15.09 19.88 25.79
N GLY A 58 -14.07 20.21 25.01
CA GLY A 58 -12.94 19.33 24.69
C GLY A 58 -13.25 18.23 23.68
N LYS A 59 -14.43 18.27 23.03
CA LYS A 59 -14.79 17.32 21.98
C LYS A 59 -14.88 18.00 20.61
N THR A 60 -14.55 17.22 19.59
CA THR A 60 -14.60 17.63 18.18
C THR A 60 -15.42 16.62 17.40
N PHE A 61 -16.35 17.13 16.61
CA PHE A 61 -17.03 16.38 15.55
C PHE A 61 -16.16 16.42 14.30
N THR A 62 -15.93 15.26 13.67
CA THR A 62 -15.29 15.17 12.36
C THR A 62 -16.12 14.24 11.49
N SER A 63 -16.37 14.65 10.24
CA SER A 63 -16.98 13.78 9.24
C SER A 63 -16.13 13.72 7.98
N GLU A 64 -16.10 12.56 7.34
CA GLU A 64 -15.31 12.31 6.15
C GLU A 64 -15.98 11.25 5.27
N ILE A 65 -15.66 11.29 3.98
CA ILE A 65 -15.96 10.21 3.04
C ILE A 65 -14.74 9.30 2.96
N VAL A 66 -14.97 8.00 3.18
CA VAL A 66 -13.98 6.96 2.93
C VAL A 66 -14.39 6.21 1.67
N TYR A 67 -13.54 6.28 0.65
CA TYR A 67 -13.73 5.60 -0.63
C TYR A 67 -12.85 4.35 -0.68
N PHE A 68 -13.49 3.23 -0.98
CA PHE A 68 -12.86 1.93 -1.19
C PHE A 68 -12.95 1.56 -2.67
N PRO A 69 -11.85 1.62 -3.44
CA PRO A 69 -11.83 1.05 -4.78
C PRO A 69 -12.24 -0.44 -4.77
N PRO A 70 -12.48 -1.05 -5.94
CA PRO A 70 -12.67 -2.49 -6.01
C PRO A 70 -11.54 -3.25 -5.30
N ASP A 71 -11.90 -4.29 -4.53
CA ASP A 71 -10.98 -5.16 -3.78
C ASP A 71 -10.11 -4.44 -2.71
N ALA A 72 -10.47 -3.22 -2.32
CA ALA A 72 -9.71 -2.43 -1.36
C ALA A 72 -9.93 -2.89 0.08
N ARG A 73 -8.87 -2.76 0.88
CA ARG A 73 -8.87 -3.08 2.32
C ARG A 73 -8.12 -2.02 3.11
N ALA A 74 -8.73 -1.55 4.20
CA ALA A 74 -8.02 -0.76 5.20
C ALA A 74 -7.12 -1.65 6.06
N ALA A 75 -5.95 -1.15 6.42
CA ALA A 75 -5.10 -1.82 7.41
C ALA A 75 -5.81 -1.89 8.77
N PRO A 76 -5.59 -2.93 9.59
CA PRO A 76 -6.09 -2.98 10.96
C PRO A 76 -5.65 -1.75 11.74
N HIS A 77 -6.57 -1.16 12.52
CA HIS A 77 -6.35 0.13 13.17
C HIS A 77 -7.25 0.36 14.38
N ARG A 78 -6.99 1.46 15.09
CA ARG A 78 -7.81 1.97 16.20
C ARG A 78 -8.12 3.43 15.96
N HIS A 79 -9.23 3.87 16.57
CA HIS A 79 -9.65 5.28 16.52
C HIS A 79 -9.39 6.02 17.86
N GLY A 80 -8.57 5.42 18.74
CA GLY A 80 -8.20 6.00 20.02
C GLY A 80 -9.42 6.30 20.91
N SER A 81 -9.57 7.54 21.34
CA SER A 81 -10.70 7.98 22.17
C SER A 81 -11.97 8.31 21.38
N ALA A 82 -11.98 8.13 20.05
CA ALA A 82 -13.13 8.49 19.25
C ALA A 82 -14.23 7.44 19.36
N PHE A 83 -15.47 7.91 19.51
CA PHE A 83 -16.66 7.18 19.08
C PHE A 83 -16.77 7.33 17.57
N VAL A 84 -16.99 6.25 16.84
CA VAL A 84 -17.13 6.24 15.40
C VAL A 84 -18.53 5.79 15.01
N TYR A 85 -19.11 6.48 14.03
CA TYR A 85 -20.31 6.04 13.33
C TYR A 85 -20.00 5.95 11.85
N ALA A 86 -20.21 4.79 11.24
CA ALA A 86 -20.02 4.54 9.83
C ALA A 86 -21.35 4.21 9.16
N TYR A 87 -21.62 4.85 8.01
CA TYR A 87 -22.81 4.64 7.20
C TYR A 87 -22.43 4.34 5.76
N VAL A 88 -22.98 3.28 5.19
CA VAL A 88 -22.68 2.86 3.80
C VAL A 88 -23.49 3.70 2.83
N LEU A 89 -22.80 4.62 2.13
CA LEU A 89 -23.40 5.46 1.09
C LEU A 89 -23.56 4.73 -0.24
N GLU A 90 -22.60 3.82 -0.54
CA GLU A 90 -22.55 3.10 -1.83
C GLU A 90 -21.86 1.76 -1.65
N GLY A 91 -22.35 0.73 -2.34
CA GLY A 91 -21.72 -0.57 -2.40
C GLY A 91 -21.94 -1.45 -1.16
N THR A 92 -20.96 -2.29 -0.89
CA THR A 92 -21.00 -3.28 0.21
C THR A 92 -19.65 -3.35 0.88
N VAL A 93 -19.64 -3.29 2.21
CA VAL A 93 -18.41 -3.34 3.01
C VAL A 93 -18.52 -4.46 4.04
N ARG A 94 -17.47 -5.27 4.20
CA ARG A 94 -17.30 -6.14 5.35
C ARG A 94 -16.51 -5.43 6.43
N SER A 95 -16.93 -5.55 7.66
CA SER A 95 -16.28 -4.95 8.83
C SER A 95 -16.22 -5.95 9.97
N GLN A 96 -15.16 -5.82 10.79
CA GLN A 96 -14.99 -6.62 12.01
C GLN A 96 -14.29 -5.79 13.09
N LEU A 97 -14.91 -5.71 14.26
CA LEU A 97 -14.24 -5.27 15.49
C LEU A 97 -13.69 -6.49 16.24
N ALA A 98 -12.62 -6.28 17.01
CA ALA A 98 -12.05 -7.34 17.85
C ALA A 98 -13.09 -7.85 18.84
N GLY A 99 -13.22 -9.18 18.92
CA GLY A 99 -14.23 -9.84 19.76
C GLY A 99 -15.61 -9.95 19.12
N GLU A 100 -15.82 -9.40 17.93
CA GLU A 100 -17.07 -9.52 17.20
C GLU A 100 -16.93 -10.38 15.92
N PRO A 101 -18.04 -10.99 15.43
CA PRO A 101 -18.03 -11.67 14.15
C PRO A 101 -17.87 -10.66 13.00
N VAL A 102 -17.33 -11.13 11.88
CA VAL A 102 -17.35 -10.38 10.62
C VAL A 102 -18.80 -10.13 10.21
N ARG A 103 -19.13 -8.88 9.88
CA ARG A 103 -20.44 -8.47 9.38
C ARG A 103 -20.32 -7.83 8.02
N THR A 104 -21.34 -8.01 7.19
CA THR A 104 -21.48 -7.38 5.88
C THR A 104 -22.54 -6.29 5.96
N TYR A 105 -22.18 -5.09 5.51
CA TYR A 105 -23.06 -3.93 5.48
C TYR A 105 -23.28 -3.48 4.04
N HIS A 106 -24.53 -3.31 3.68
CA HIS A 106 -24.97 -2.83 2.36
C HIS A 106 -25.33 -1.35 2.42
N GLN A 107 -25.49 -0.74 1.26
CA GLN A 107 -25.97 0.64 1.14
C GLN A 107 -27.20 0.88 2.03
N GLY A 108 -27.17 1.97 2.81
CA GLY A 108 -28.21 2.33 3.78
C GLY A 108 -28.00 1.73 5.17
N GLN A 109 -27.08 0.79 5.35
CA GLN A 109 -26.76 0.20 6.66
C GLN A 109 -25.60 0.92 7.36
N ASN A 110 -25.46 0.70 8.65
CA ASN A 110 -24.49 1.39 9.49
C ASN A 110 -24.01 0.52 10.64
N TRP A 111 -22.93 0.97 11.29
CA TRP A 111 -22.44 0.45 12.56
C TRP A 111 -21.81 1.55 13.38
N ALA A 112 -21.56 1.28 14.65
CA ALA A 112 -20.83 2.15 15.54
C ALA A 112 -19.66 1.41 16.17
N GLU A 113 -18.60 2.16 16.49
CA GLU A 113 -17.40 1.67 17.17
C GLU A 113 -17.21 2.46 18.46
N PRO A 114 -17.21 1.80 19.63
CA PRO A 114 -16.95 2.50 20.88
C PRO A 114 -15.51 2.99 20.96
N PRO A 115 -15.22 3.99 21.80
CA PRO A 115 -13.85 4.43 22.05
C PRO A 115 -12.94 3.25 22.44
N GLY A 116 -11.75 3.20 21.84
CA GLY A 116 -10.77 2.13 22.06
C GLY A 116 -11.00 0.85 21.27
N ALA A 117 -12.08 0.74 20.50
CA ALA A 117 -12.31 -0.42 19.65
C ALA A 117 -11.14 -0.68 18.69
N HIS A 118 -10.84 -1.96 18.46
CA HIS A 118 -9.84 -2.39 17.49
C HIS A 118 -10.56 -2.87 16.23
N HIS A 119 -10.41 -2.14 15.15
CA HIS A 119 -10.99 -2.44 13.85
C HIS A 119 -10.04 -3.37 13.10
N LEU A 120 -10.40 -4.65 13.03
CA LEU A 120 -9.55 -5.69 12.44
C LEU A 120 -9.70 -5.80 10.93
N LEU A 121 -10.90 -5.49 10.43
CA LEU A 121 -11.24 -5.64 9.03
C LEU A 121 -12.18 -4.53 8.58
N THR A 122 -11.83 -3.88 7.49
CA THR A 122 -12.75 -3.06 6.68
C THR A 122 -12.37 -3.25 5.24
N GLU A 123 -13.26 -3.82 4.44
CA GLU A 123 -12.93 -4.11 3.05
C GLU A 123 -14.14 -4.01 2.11
N ASN A 124 -13.87 -3.61 0.89
CA ASN A 124 -14.78 -3.77 -0.24
C ASN A 124 -14.48 -5.11 -0.93
N THR A 125 -15.41 -6.04 -0.85
CA THR A 125 -15.25 -7.38 -1.45
C THR A 125 -15.58 -7.43 -2.95
N SER A 126 -16.15 -6.37 -3.51
CA SER A 126 -16.44 -6.28 -4.94
C SER A 126 -15.14 -6.07 -5.72
N ARG A 127 -14.92 -6.88 -6.75
CA ARG A 127 -13.79 -6.72 -7.68
C ARG A 127 -14.03 -5.70 -8.79
N THR A 128 -15.25 -5.20 -8.91
CA THR A 128 -15.64 -4.35 -10.04
C THR A 128 -16.32 -3.04 -9.65
N LYS A 129 -16.89 -2.97 -8.44
CA LYS A 129 -17.64 -1.80 -7.96
C LYS A 129 -16.98 -1.19 -6.74
N PRO A 130 -16.91 0.13 -6.63
CA PRO A 130 -16.44 0.79 -5.43
C PRO A 130 -17.44 0.68 -4.28
N ALA A 131 -16.98 1.05 -3.09
CA ALA A 131 -17.83 1.32 -1.93
C ALA A 131 -17.47 2.67 -1.32
N LYS A 132 -18.46 3.33 -0.70
CA LYS A 132 -18.28 4.60 0.00
C LYS A 132 -18.92 4.55 1.36
N LEU A 133 -18.22 5.08 2.34
CA LEU A 133 -18.73 5.32 3.69
C LEU A 133 -18.78 6.81 3.99
N LEU A 134 -19.81 7.25 4.68
CA LEU A 134 -19.77 8.43 5.52
C LEU A 134 -19.29 7.95 6.90
N VAL A 135 -18.18 8.51 7.38
CA VAL A 135 -17.64 8.20 8.70
C VAL A 135 -17.66 9.46 9.55
N ILE A 136 -18.21 9.33 10.76
CA ILE A 136 -18.32 10.42 11.73
C ILE A 136 -17.55 10.02 12.98
N PHE A 137 -16.75 10.95 13.49
CA PHE A 137 -16.00 10.81 14.73
C PHE A 137 -16.44 11.87 15.74
N ILE A 138 -16.62 11.42 16.99
CA ILE A 138 -16.68 12.30 18.16
C ILE A 138 -15.48 11.95 19.02
N SER A 139 -14.47 12.81 19.02
CA SER A 139 -13.17 12.54 19.67
C SER A 139 -12.77 13.66 20.62
N ASN A 140 -11.75 13.41 21.43
CA ASN A 140 -11.07 14.49 22.12
C ASN A 140 -10.46 15.45 21.09
N THR A 141 -10.54 16.76 21.34
CA THR A 141 -9.95 17.78 20.47
C THR A 141 -8.44 17.52 20.34
N GLY A 142 -7.95 17.46 19.08
CA GLY A 142 -6.54 17.17 18.78
C GLY A 142 -6.16 15.68 18.74
N ALA A 143 -7.09 14.76 19.03
CA ALA A 143 -6.82 13.32 18.96
C ALA A 143 -6.58 12.87 17.51
N LYS A 144 -5.70 11.87 17.35
CA LYS A 144 -5.55 11.14 16.08
C LYS A 144 -6.78 10.27 15.84
N LEU A 145 -7.38 10.38 14.65
CA LEU A 145 -8.59 9.64 14.31
C LEU A 145 -8.32 8.23 13.78
N LYS A 146 -7.11 7.95 13.31
CA LYS A 146 -6.69 6.62 12.87
C LYS A 146 -5.25 6.34 13.31
N ILE A 147 -5.05 5.17 13.92
CA ILE A 147 -3.76 4.68 14.40
C ILE A 147 -3.64 3.25 13.87
N ASN A 148 -2.87 3.06 12.79
CA ASN A 148 -2.65 1.75 12.20
C ASN A 148 -1.84 0.85 13.14
N ASP A 149 -2.12 -0.44 13.11
CA ASP A 149 -1.29 -1.43 13.78
C ASP A 149 0.12 -1.44 13.16
N GLN A 150 1.12 -1.75 13.99
CA GLN A 150 2.48 -1.92 13.48
C GLN A 150 2.56 -3.20 12.63
N PRO A 151 3.32 -3.18 11.53
CA PRO A 151 3.62 -4.40 10.78
C PRO A 151 4.29 -5.42 11.72
N LYS A 152 3.83 -6.66 11.66
CA LYS A 152 4.50 -7.78 12.34
C LYS A 152 5.68 -8.26 11.52
#